data_2962b1f950bb6be1eb8fe0c863a65a57
#
_entry.id   2962b1f950bb6be1eb8fe0c863a65a57
#
_cell.length_a   1.000
_cell.length_b   1.000
_cell.length_c   1.000
_cell.angle_alpha   90.00
_cell.angle_beta   90.00
_cell.angle_gamma   90.00
#
_symmetry.space_group_name_H-M   'P 1'
#
loop_
_entity.id
_entity.type
_entity.pdbx_description
1 polymer ?
#
loop_
_entity_poly.entity_id
_entity_poly.type
_entity_poly.pdbx_seq_one_letter_code
_entity_poly.pdbx_strand_id
1 'polypeptide(L)'
;GSATSWMVRNVIDNHGGLHDRITHEIHLHPFTLGEAEEFFAKNGFVWNRLSILQTYMAIGGIPYYMSLFEKTDSPATGLDRLFFSENAELKKEYRRLFSSLFKNPQPYIEIISLLAKHPKGLTREELSVKMKTSNNGKLGDMLTDLVYCDFLRKYNVRKKKIKENSAIFQLVDFYTIFYNCFASKNIVEEHFWTRNINTPEITAWYGLAFERICKAHIQQIKAALGIASVSTEFYAWKTDKIESGAQIDIIIDRADNTINLCEVKYCEGLYSLDKEEF
;
A
#
# COMPACT_ATOMS: atom_id res chain seq x y z
N GLY A 1 -4.84 -18.65 0.11
CA GLY A 1 -4.91 -19.25 1.47
C GLY A 1 -4.33 -18.30 2.51
N SER A 2 -4.86 -18.31 3.73
CA SER A 2 -4.46 -17.44 4.84
C SER A 2 -3.06 -17.70 5.43
N ALA A 3 -2.29 -18.61 4.85
CA ALA A 3 -0.94 -18.97 5.32
C ALA A 3 0.06 -18.92 4.17
N THR A 4 0.08 -17.80 3.44
CA THR A 4 0.89 -17.63 2.22
C THR A 4 2.36 -17.92 2.45
N SER A 5 2.98 -17.37 3.49
CA SER A 5 4.40 -17.62 3.79
C SER A 5 4.67 -19.08 4.15
N TRP A 6 3.74 -19.76 4.84
CA TRP A 6 3.85 -21.18 5.12
C TRP A 6 3.75 -22.02 3.83
N MET A 7 2.81 -21.66 2.93
CA MET A 7 2.63 -22.37 1.65
C MET A 7 3.87 -22.22 0.77
N VAL A 8 4.42 -21.03 0.66
CA VAL A 8 5.64 -20.81 -0.12
C VAL A 8 6.77 -21.68 0.42
N ARG A 9 7.09 -21.61 1.71
CA ARG A 9 8.22 -22.34 2.30
C ARG A 9 8.02 -23.85 2.37
N ASN A 10 6.79 -24.33 2.59
CA ASN A 10 6.54 -25.75 2.86
C ASN A 10 5.92 -26.50 1.69
N VAL A 11 5.44 -25.80 0.68
CA VAL A 11 4.80 -26.40 -0.50
C VAL A 11 5.56 -26.05 -1.77
N ILE A 12 5.84 -24.77 -2.01
CA ILE A 12 6.47 -24.28 -3.27
C ILE A 12 7.99 -24.49 -3.22
N ASP A 13 8.67 -23.95 -2.21
CA ASP A 13 10.14 -23.98 -2.09
C ASP A 13 10.67 -25.26 -1.41
N ASN A 14 9.80 -26.14 -0.93
CA ASN A 14 10.22 -27.32 -0.21
C ASN A 14 10.57 -28.48 -1.18
N HIS A 15 11.81 -28.95 -1.14
CA HIS A 15 12.30 -30.12 -1.89
C HIS A 15 11.70 -31.45 -1.43
N GLY A 16 10.52 -31.44 -0.77
CA GLY A 16 9.80 -32.64 -0.33
C GLY A 16 8.96 -33.29 -1.42
N GLY A 17 8.02 -34.15 -1.00
CA GLY A 17 7.21 -34.97 -1.92
C GLY A 17 6.29 -34.23 -2.91
N LEU A 18 6.14 -32.90 -2.78
CA LEU A 18 5.41 -32.05 -3.71
C LEU A 18 6.32 -31.25 -4.66
N HIS A 19 7.62 -31.34 -4.50
CA HIS A 19 8.59 -30.70 -5.39
C HIS A 19 8.35 -31.19 -6.84
N ASP A 20 8.34 -30.26 -7.79
CA ASP A 20 8.09 -30.50 -9.23
C ASP A 20 6.69 -31.10 -9.57
N ARG A 21 5.77 -31.15 -8.61
CA ARG A 21 4.38 -31.59 -8.86
C ARG A 21 3.38 -30.44 -8.96
N ILE A 22 3.82 -29.21 -8.64
CA ILE A 22 3.00 -28.01 -8.82
C ILE A 22 3.09 -27.58 -10.28
N THR A 23 1.98 -27.68 -11.00
CA THR A 23 1.91 -27.36 -12.42
C THR A 23 1.59 -25.88 -12.67
N HIS A 24 0.88 -25.24 -11.76
CA HIS A 24 0.50 -23.84 -11.86
C HIS A 24 0.47 -23.16 -10.48
N GLU A 25 0.98 -21.96 -10.42
CA GLU A 25 0.86 -21.07 -9.26
C GLU A 25 0.10 -19.81 -9.70
N ILE A 26 -0.93 -19.44 -8.94
CA ILE A 26 -1.72 -18.23 -9.17
C ILE A 26 -1.62 -17.37 -7.92
N HIS A 27 -0.96 -16.23 -8.02
CA HIS A 27 -0.93 -15.22 -6.98
C HIS A 27 -2.11 -14.27 -7.18
N LEU A 28 -3.08 -14.32 -6.27
CA LEU A 28 -4.23 -13.42 -6.30
C LEU A 28 -3.85 -12.12 -5.59
N HIS A 29 -3.73 -11.06 -6.38
CA HIS A 29 -3.53 -9.72 -5.86
C HIS A 29 -4.84 -9.05 -5.43
N PRO A 30 -4.79 -8.01 -4.58
CA PRO A 30 -5.93 -7.16 -4.31
C PRO A 30 -6.54 -6.60 -5.61
N PHE A 31 -7.84 -6.35 -5.62
CA PHE A 31 -8.50 -5.72 -6.76
C PHE A 31 -7.86 -4.37 -7.11
N THR A 32 -7.77 -4.09 -8.39
CA THR A 32 -7.48 -2.75 -8.90
C THR A 32 -8.66 -1.82 -8.67
N LEU A 33 -8.49 -0.51 -8.87
CA LEU A 33 -9.59 0.47 -8.80
C LEU A 33 -10.74 0.13 -9.76
N GLY A 34 -10.44 -0.34 -10.98
CA GLY A 34 -11.45 -0.75 -11.93
C GLY A 34 -12.26 -1.95 -11.45
N GLU A 35 -11.58 -2.98 -10.93
CA GLU A 35 -12.23 -4.15 -10.34
C GLU A 35 -13.02 -3.80 -9.07
N ALA A 36 -12.55 -2.82 -8.28
CA ALA A 36 -13.29 -2.30 -7.14
C ALA A 36 -14.57 -1.56 -7.58
N GLU A 37 -14.50 -0.75 -8.64
CA GLU A 37 -15.67 -0.10 -9.26
C GLU A 37 -16.70 -1.14 -9.69
N GLU A 38 -16.27 -2.20 -10.39
CA GLU A 38 -17.15 -3.30 -10.77
C GLU A 38 -17.74 -4.05 -9.58
N PHE A 39 -16.94 -4.30 -8.54
CA PHE A 39 -17.41 -4.97 -7.33
C PHE A 39 -18.53 -4.18 -6.65
N PHE A 40 -18.34 -2.88 -6.41
CA PHE A 40 -19.37 -2.05 -5.80
C PHE A 40 -20.61 -1.94 -6.68
N ALA A 41 -20.46 -1.75 -7.98
CA ALA A 41 -21.59 -1.69 -8.93
C ALA A 41 -22.39 -3.01 -8.94
N LYS A 42 -21.74 -4.17 -9.03
CA LYS A 42 -22.39 -5.50 -9.00
C LYS A 42 -23.10 -5.77 -7.66
N ASN A 43 -22.63 -5.18 -6.57
CA ASN A 43 -23.30 -5.28 -5.27
C ASN A 43 -24.35 -4.19 -5.04
N GLY A 44 -24.68 -3.38 -6.05
CA GLY A 44 -25.78 -2.41 -6.04
C GLY A 44 -25.46 -1.10 -5.30
N PHE A 45 -24.19 -0.73 -5.17
CA PHE A 45 -23.78 0.60 -4.70
C PHE A 45 -23.91 1.63 -5.82
N VAL A 46 -24.39 2.82 -5.47
CA VAL A 46 -24.53 3.96 -6.40
C VAL A 46 -23.47 5.01 -6.08
N TRP A 47 -22.26 4.56 -5.81
CA TRP A 47 -21.13 5.44 -5.51
C TRP A 47 -20.47 5.96 -6.78
N ASN A 48 -20.07 7.23 -6.76
CA ASN A 48 -19.22 7.80 -7.81
C ASN A 48 -17.77 7.34 -7.65
N ARG A 49 -16.95 7.60 -8.67
CA ARG A 49 -15.54 7.20 -8.70
C ARG A 49 -14.72 7.80 -7.55
N LEU A 50 -15.04 9.04 -7.13
CA LEU A 50 -14.36 9.67 -6.00
C LEU A 50 -14.66 8.92 -4.70
N SER A 51 -15.91 8.51 -4.48
CA SER A 51 -16.31 7.71 -3.32
C SER A 51 -15.59 6.36 -3.29
N ILE A 52 -15.47 5.69 -4.43
CA ILE A 52 -14.74 4.42 -4.56
C ILE A 52 -13.25 4.64 -4.29
N LEU A 53 -12.67 5.71 -4.85
CA LEU A 53 -11.27 6.08 -4.64
C LEU A 53 -10.96 6.34 -3.16
N GLN A 54 -11.78 7.15 -2.47
CA GLN A 54 -11.61 7.45 -1.05
C GLN A 54 -11.70 6.19 -0.19
N THR A 55 -12.65 5.30 -0.48
CA THR A 55 -12.78 4.00 0.18
C THR A 55 -11.54 3.14 -0.06
N TYR A 56 -11.10 3.03 -1.32
CA TYR A 56 -9.92 2.25 -1.70
C TYR A 56 -8.64 2.75 -1.02
N MET A 57 -8.47 4.05 -0.86
CA MET A 57 -7.35 4.64 -0.12
C MET A 57 -7.25 4.14 1.31
N ALA A 58 -8.39 3.82 1.95
CA ALA A 58 -8.43 3.36 3.34
C ALA A 58 -8.32 1.84 3.48
N ILE A 59 -8.97 1.06 2.61
CA ILE A 59 -9.09 -0.40 2.77
C ILE A 59 -8.38 -1.20 1.69
N GLY A 60 -7.89 -0.56 0.62
CA GLY A 60 -7.32 -1.22 -0.54
C GLY A 60 -8.36 -2.02 -1.35
N GLY A 61 -7.85 -2.93 -2.18
CA GLY A 61 -8.66 -3.77 -3.07
C GLY A 61 -9.05 -5.13 -2.49
N ILE A 62 -9.22 -5.26 -1.17
CA ILE A 62 -9.58 -6.54 -0.55
C ILE A 62 -11.10 -6.75 -0.60
N PRO A 63 -11.62 -7.75 -1.35
CA PRO A 63 -13.06 -7.96 -1.51
C PRO A 63 -13.82 -8.11 -0.21
N TYR A 64 -13.23 -8.80 0.78
CA TYR A 64 -13.84 -8.95 2.10
C TYR A 64 -14.07 -7.58 2.77
N TYR A 65 -13.10 -6.69 2.77
CA TYR A 65 -13.25 -5.36 3.37
C TYR A 65 -14.29 -4.52 2.66
N MET A 66 -14.35 -4.61 1.33
CA MET A 66 -15.37 -3.94 0.53
C MET A 66 -16.77 -4.45 0.85
N SER A 67 -16.94 -5.76 1.09
CA SER A 67 -18.24 -6.38 1.40
C SER A 67 -18.81 -5.97 2.75
N LEU A 68 -18.00 -5.37 3.62
CA LEU A 68 -18.45 -4.88 4.93
C LEU A 68 -19.18 -3.53 4.86
N PHE A 69 -19.09 -2.81 3.75
CA PHE A 69 -19.85 -1.57 3.55
C PHE A 69 -21.30 -1.86 3.27
N GLU A 70 -22.18 -0.96 3.73
CA GLU A 70 -23.61 -1.02 3.49
C GLU A 70 -23.99 -0.05 2.36
N LYS A 71 -25.06 -0.36 1.62
CA LYS A 71 -25.52 0.49 0.48
C LYS A 71 -25.92 1.89 0.91
N THR A 72 -26.29 2.06 2.18
CA THR A 72 -26.65 3.33 2.81
C THR A 72 -25.44 4.14 3.27
N ASP A 73 -24.26 3.52 3.31
CA ASP A 73 -23.04 4.22 3.69
C ASP A 73 -22.60 5.23 2.62
N SER A 74 -22.17 6.40 3.04
CA SER A 74 -21.14 7.15 2.34
C SER A 74 -19.76 6.56 2.66
N PRO A 75 -18.69 6.85 1.90
CA PRO A 75 -17.34 6.42 2.28
C PRO A 75 -16.98 6.78 3.72
N ALA A 76 -17.31 8.01 4.14
CA ALA A 76 -16.98 8.50 5.47
C ALA A 76 -17.75 7.78 6.57
N THR A 77 -19.07 7.60 6.41
CA THR A 77 -19.89 6.91 7.43
C THR A 77 -19.55 5.42 7.52
N GLY A 78 -19.21 4.79 6.40
CA GLY A 78 -18.73 3.40 6.38
C GLY A 78 -17.38 3.26 7.11
N LEU A 79 -16.45 4.18 6.90
CA LEU A 79 -15.17 4.19 7.63
C LEU A 79 -15.37 4.43 9.12
N ASP A 80 -16.27 5.34 9.52
CA ASP A 80 -16.62 5.55 10.94
C ASP A 80 -17.11 4.26 11.58
N ARG A 81 -18.06 3.59 10.95
CA ARG A 81 -18.61 2.34 11.44
C ARG A 81 -17.58 1.21 11.53
N LEU A 82 -16.73 1.08 10.51
CA LEU A 82 -15.80 -0.03 10.40
C LEU A 82 -14.51 0.15 11.21
N PHE A 83 -14.10 1.38 11.53
CA PHE A 83 -12.83 1.65 12.22
C PHE A 83 -12.95 2.36 13.56
N PHE A 84 -13.98 3.19 13.78
CA PHE A 84 -14.04 4.10 14.93
C PHE A 84 -15.20 3.84 15.89
N SER A 85 -16.17 2.99 15.50
CA SER A 85 -17.24 2.57 16.40
C SER A 85 -16.70 1.62 17.51
N GLU A 86 -17.47 1.44 18.56
CA GLU A 86 -17.14 0.54 19.68
C GLU A 86 -16.87 -0.91 19.21
N ASN A 87 -17.66 -1.38 18.25
CA ASN A 87 -17.56 -2.74 17.71
C ASN A 87 -16.92 -2.78 16.30
N ALA A 88 -16.09 -1.80 15.97
CA ALA A 88 -15.46 -1.64 14.67
C ALA A 88 -14.76 -2.92 14.17
N GLU A 89 -15.33 -3.53 13.12
CA GLU A 89 -14.87 -4.83 12.61
C GLU A 89 -13.46 -4.75 12.04
N LEU A 90 -13.16 -3.75 11.20
CA LEU A 90 -11.84 -3.58 10.63
C LEU A 90 -10.79 -3.16 11.66
N LYS A 91 -11.16 -2.56 12.78
CA LYS A 91 -10.23 -2.33 13.88
C LYS A 91 -9.82 -3.64 14.56
N LYS A 92 -10.76 -4.57 14.74
CA LYS A 92 -10.52 -5.91 15.33
C LYS A 92 -9.78 -6.82 14.35
N GLU A 93 -10.03 -6.66 13.05
CA GLU A 93 -9.44 -7.46 11.97
C GLU A 93 -7.92 -7.34 11.94
N TYR A 94 -7.33 -6.22 12.28
CA TYR A 94 -5.88 -6.01 12.25
C TYR A 94 -5.11 -7.10 13.02
N ARG A 95 -5.53 -7.41 14.23
CA ARG A 95 -4.91 -8.46 15.03
C ARG A 95 -5.19 -9.86 14.49
N ARG A 96 -6.41 -10.11 14.02
CA ARG A 96 -6.83 -11.39 13.44
C ARG A 96 -6.02 -11.71 12.19
N LEU A 97 -5.86 -10.72 11.30
CA LEU A 97 -5.10 -10.83 10.08
C LEU A 97 -3.66 -11.32 10.36
N PHE A 98 -2.92 -10.61 11.21
CA PHE A 98 -1.54 -11.00 11.51
C PHE A 98 -1.44 -12.33 12.26
N SER A 99 -2.39 -12.64 13.14
CA SER A 99 -2.44 -13.93 13.84
C SER A 99 -2.78 -15.10 12.92
N SER A 100 -3.52 -14.88 11.84
CA SER A 100 -3.83 -15.90 10.85
C SER A 100 -2.66 -16.19 9.91
N LEU A 101 -1.84 -15.17 9.63
CA LEU A 101 -0.71 -15.26 8.70
C LEU A 101 0.57 -15.77 9.36
N PHE A 102 0.81 -15.40 10.62
CA PHE A 102 2.09 -15.64 11.28
C PHE A 102 1.93 -16.29 12.64
N LYS A 103 2.69 -17.36 12.90
CA LYS A 103 2.69 -18.07 14.19
C LYS A 103 3.08 -17.16 15.36
N ASN A 104 3.99 -16.20 15.14
CA ASN A 104 4.39 -15.16 16.10
C ASN A 104 4.20 -13.79 15.45
N PRO A 105 3.02 -13.17 15.53
CA PRO A 105 2.67 -11.98 14.77
C PRO A 105 3.35 -10.70 15.25
N GLN A 106 3.75 -10.63 16.53
CA GLN A 106 4.20 -9.38 17.15
C GLN A 106 5.40 -8.71 16.45
N PRO A 107 6.47 -9.42 16.06
CA PRO A 107 7.58 -8.80 15.34
C PRO A 107 7.18 -8.26 13.95
N TYR A 108 6.25 -8.92 13.26
CA TYR A 108 5.73 -8.44 11.98
C TYR A 108 4.92 -7.16 12.14
N ILE A 109 4.07 -7.10 13.17
CA ILE A 109 3.30 -5.89 13.52
C ILE A 109 4.25 -4.74 13.85
N GLU A 110 5.35 -4.99 14.54
CA GLU A 110 6.36 -3.97 14.85
C GLU A 110 7.03 -3.41 13.57
N ILE A 111 7.42 -4.28 12.64
CA ILE A 111 7.95 -3.87 11.32
C ILE A 111 6.94 -2.98 10.59
N ILE A 112 5.70 -3.41 10.48
CA ILE A 112 4.62 -2.65 9.82
C ILE A 112 4.41 -1.29 10.50
N SER A 113 4.34 -1.26 11.82
CA SER A 113 4.13 -0.02 12.58
C SER A 113 5.29 0.98 12.44
N LEU A 114 6.52 0.47 12.34
CA LEU A 114 7.69 1.30 12.03
C LEU A 114 7.62 1.85 10.61
N LEU A 115 7.33 1.01 9.63
CA LEU A 115 7.24 1.43 8.22
C LEU A 115 6.08 2.38 7.97
N ALA A 116 4.97 2.26 8.70
CA ALA A 116 3.86 3.21 8.62
C ALA A 116 4.27 4.65 9.00
N LYS A 117 5.24 4.80 9.92
CA LYS A 117 5.82 6.08 10.32
C LYS A 117 6.91 6.59 9.34
N HIS A 118 7.33 5.77 8.40
CA HIS A 118 8.38 6.06 7.43
C HIS A 118 7.87 5.83 6.01
N PRO A 119 7.05 6.74 5.45
CA PRO A 119 6.39 6.54 4.14
C PRO A 119 7.35 6.27 2.98
N LYS A 120 8.61 6.72 3.09
CA LYS A 120 9.67 6.48 2.08
C LYS A 120 10.28 5.08 2.18
N GLY A 121 9.88 4.31 3.20
CA GLY A 121 10.47 3.02 3.52
C GLY A 121 11.76 3.13 4.31
N LEU A 122 12.29 1.97 4.70
CA LEU A 122 13.54 1.81 5.44
C LEU A 122 14.35 0.67 4.83
N THR A 123 15.65 0.76 4.95
CA THR A 123 16.55 -0.37 4.69
C THR A 123 16.45 -1.42 5.81
N ARG A 124 16.89 -2.64 5.52
CA ARG A 124 16.97 -3.70 6.55
C ARG A 124 17.84 -3.31 7.75
N GLU A 125 18.93 -2.57 7.51
CA GLU A 125 19.82 -2.07 8.54
C GLU A 125 19.13 -1.04 9.43
N GLU A 126 18.46 -0.06 8.85
CA GLU A 126 17.67 0.94 9.59
C GLU A 126 16.56 0.30 10.42
N LEU A 127 15.88 -0.70 9.88
CA LEU A 127 14.87 -1.48 10.61
C LEU A 127 15.49 -2.19 11.81
N SER A 128 16.65 -2.86 11.64
CA SER A 128 17.30 -3.58 12.71
C SER A 128 17.69 -2.65 13.87
N VAL A 129 18.21 -1.47 13.56
CA VAL A 129 18.58 -0.45 14.56
C VAL A 129 17.33 0.06 15.28
N LYS A 130 16.26 0.40 14.56
CA LYS A 130 15.03 0.94 15.15
C LYS A 130 14.28 -0.09 16.01
N MET A 131 14.31 -1.36 15.63
CA MET A 131 13.73 -2.48 16.38
C MET A 131 14.63 -2.95 17.53
N LYS A 132 15.85 -2.41 17.64
CA LYS A 132 16.87 -2.87 18.61
C LYS A 132 17.11 -4.39 18.52
N THR A 133 17.12 -4.92 17.31
CA THR A 133 17.33 -6.34 17.02
C THR A 133 18.55 -6.54 16.15
N SER A 134 19.09 -7.75 16.11
CA SER A 134 20.21 -8.06 15.23
C SER A 134 19.77 -8.10 13.76
N ASN A 135 20.60 -7.58 12.86
CA ASN A 135 20.42 -7.70 11.43
C ASN A 135 20.81 -9.11 10.94
N ASN A 136 20.00 -10.11 11.31
CA ASN A 136 20.24 -11.53 11.07
C ASN A 136 19.25 -12.11 10.03
N GLY A 137 19.41 -13.40 9.72
CA GLY A 137 18.55 -14.14 8.80
C GLY A 137 17.05 -14.00 9.13
N LYS A 138 16.68 -14.04 10.42
CA LYS A 138 15.30 -13.97 10.87
C LYS A 138 14.59 -12.67 10.47
N LEU A 139 15.28 -11.51 10.54
CA LEU A 139 14.70 -10.25 10.05
C LEU A 139 14.53 -10.29 8.53
N GLY A 140 15.51 -10.88 7.81
CA GLY A 140 15.41 -11.08 6.37
C GLY A 140 14.20 -11.93 5.98
N ASP A 141 13.99 -13.04 6.69
CA ASP A 141 12.84 -13.94 6.45
C ASP A 141 11.51 -13.22 6.70
N MET A 142 11.38 -12.46 7.79
CA MET A 142 10.17 -11.68 8.08
C MET A 142 9.88 -10.64 7.00
N LEU A 143 10.90 -9.95 6.49
CA LEU A 143 10.73 -8.99 5.41
C LEU A 143 10.31 -9.68 4.10
N THR A 144 10.86 -10.86 3.81
CA THR A 144 10.46 -11.68 2.67
C THR A 144 9.01 -12.13 2.79
N ASP A 145 8.60 -12.62 3.96
CA ASP A 145 7.21 -13.01 4.22
C ASP A 145 6.24 -11.85 3.99
N LEU A 146 6.57 -10.65 4.50
CA LEU A 146 5.73 -9.47 4.33
C LEU A 146 5.66 -9.00 2.86
N VAL A 147 6.71 -9.20 2.08
CA VAL A 147 6.69 -8.95 0.63
C VAL A 147 5.79 -9.97 -0.08
N TYR A 148 5.90 -11.26 0.25
CA TYR A 148 5.02 -12.30 -0.33
C TYR A 148 3.55 -12.11 0.02
N CYS A 149 3.25 -11.52 1.17
CA CYS A 149 1.87 -11.22 1.59
C CYS A 149 1.36 -9.86 1.07
N ASP A 150 2.07 -9.21 0.15
CA ASP A 150 1.73 -7.90 -0.43
C ASP A 150 1.63 -6.73 0.57
N PHE A 151 2.16 -6.89 1.81
CA PHE A 151 2.26 -5.77 2.75
C PHE A 151 3.38 -4.81 2.38
N LEU A 152 4.51 -5.34 1.92
CA LEU A 152 5.69 -4.56 1.60
C LEU A 152 6.06 -4.68 0.12
N ARG A 153 6.64 -3.61 -0.40
CA ARG A 153 7.38 -3.62 -1.67
C ARG A 153 8.86 -3.39 -1.40
N LYS A 154 9.69 -4.19 -2.07
CA LYS A 154 11.15 -4.07 -2.03
C LYS A 154 11.61 -3.27 -3.26
N TYR A 155 12.34 -2.19 -3.03
CA TYR A 155 12.96 -1.38 -4.09
C TYR A 155 14.47 -1.49 -4.03
N ASN A 156 15.09 -1.72 -5.16
CA ASN A 156 16.53 -1.65 -5.29
C ASN A 156 16.94 -0.19 -5.53
N VAL A 157 17.81 0.37 -4.70
CA VAL A 157 18.29 1.74 -4.86
C VAL A 157 19.37 1.77 -5.94
N ARG A 158 19.12 2.40 -7.09
CA ARG A 158 20.13 2.72 -8.10
C ARG A 158 21.04 3.86 -7.59
N LYS A 159 21.99 3.58 -6.72
CA LYS A 159 23.12 4.48 -6.49
C LYS A 159 24.38 3.83 -7.07
N LYS A 160 25.10 4.57 -7.91
CA LYS A 160 26.30 4.13 -8.67
C LYS A 160 27.45 3.51 -7.84
N LYS A 161 27.34 3.41 -6.51
CA LYS A 161 28.39 2.90 -5.59
C LYS A 161 27.87 2.25 -4.30
N ILE A 162 26.66 1.69 -4.24
CA ILE A 162 26.15 1.06 -3.01
C ILE A 162 26.09 -0.45 -3.20
N LYS A 163 26.68 -1.17 -2.21
CA LYS A 163 26.65 -2.63 -2.09
C LYS A 163 25.21 -3.16 -2.21
N GLU A 164 25.05 -4.35 -2.77
CA GLU A 164 23.77 -5.06 -3.03
C GLU A 164 22.77 -5.15 -1.86
N ASN A 165 23.16 -4.74 -0.66
CA ASN A 165 22.39 -4.85 0.59
C ASN A 165 21.53 -3.63 0.96
N SER A 166 21.34 -2.65 0.06
CA SER A 166 20.61 -1.41 0.37
C SER A 166 19.17 -1.35 -0.18
N ALA A 167 18.52 -2.49 -0.32
CA ALA A 167 17.12 -2.50 -0.71
C ALA A 167 16.26 -1.77 0.35
N ILE A 168 15.36 -0.91 -0.12
CA ILE A 168 14.37 -0.23 0.71
C ILE A 168 13.09 -1.05 0.75
N PHE A 169 12.57 -1.27 1.94
CA PHE A 169 11.26 -1.89 2.17
C PHE A 169 10.25 -0.79 2.49
N GLN A 170 9.20 -0.73 1.72
CA GLN A 170 8.13 0.28 1.88
C GLN A 170 6.80 -0.42 2.13
N LEU A 171 6.03 0.09 3.08
CA LEU A 171 4.68 -0.36 3.34
C LEU A 171 3.76 0.12 2.21
N VAL A 172 3.02 -0.81 1.58
CA VAL A 172 2.16 -0.54 0.41
C VAL A 172 0.70 -0.95 0.63
N ASP A 173 0.41 -1.79 1.59
CA ASP A 173 -0.94 -2.20 1.91
C ASP A 173 -1.75 -1.05 2.51
N PHE A 174 -2.85 -0.67 1.83
CA PHE A 174 -3.66 0.49 2.17
C PHE A 174 -4.32 0.35 3.53
N TYR A 175 -4.88 -0.82 3.82
CA TYR A 175 -5.57 -1.08 5.08
C TYR A 175 -4.62 -0.95 6.29
N THR A 176 -3.44 -1.56 6.23
CA THR A 176 -2.47 -1.48 7.33
C THR A 176 -1.90 -0.08 7.50
N ILE A 177 -1.76 0.70 6.41
CA ILE A 177 -1.37 2.12 6.47
C ILE A 177 -2.46 2.93 7.17
N PHE A 178 -3.72 2.82 6.72
CA PHE A 178 -4.85 3.53 7.33
C PHE A 178 -5.01 3.21 8.81
N TYR A 179 -4.96 1.92 9.14
CA TYR A 179 -5.02 1.45 10.52
C TYR A 179 -3.94 2.10 11.40
N ASN A 180 -2.68 2.08 10.97
CA ASN A 180 -1.57 2.64 11.75
C ASN A 180 -1.62 4.18 11.84
N CYS A 181 -2.13 4.86 10.81
CA CYS A 181 -2.28 6.32 10.84
C CYS A 181 -3.39 6.78 11.80
N PHE A 182 -4.52 6.10 11.82
CA PHE A 182 -5.74 6.58 12.47
C PHE A 182 -6.32 5.61 13.50
N ALA A 183 -6.62 4.37 13.13
CA ALA A 183 -7.38 3.45 13.96
C ALA A 183 -6.58 2.91 15.16
N SER A 184 -5.26 2.85 15.07
CA SER A 184 -4.38 2.38 16.16
C SER A 184 -4.37 3.31 17.38
N LYS A 185 -4.79 4.57 17.23
CA LYS A 185 -4.82 5.59 18.29
C LYS A 185 -5.91 5.36 19.36
N ASN A 186 -6.63 4.23 19.32
CA ASN A 186 -7.72 3.88 20.23
C ASN A 186 -8.84 4.94 20.34
N ILE A 187 -9.03 5.71 19.29
CA ILE A 187 -10.15 6.63 19.20
C ILE A 187 -11.43 5.79 19.10
N VAL A 188 -12.34 5.97 20.04
CA VAL A 188 -13.71 5.46 20.01
C VAL A 188 -14.60 6.70 20.04
N GLU A 189 -14.90 7.21 18.86
CA GLU A 189 -15.71 8.42 18.69
C GLU A 189 -16.63 8.20 17.51
N GLU A 190 -17.95 8.23 17.77
CA GLU A 190 -18.92 8.22 16.68
C GLU A 190 -18.70 9.39 15.75
N HIS A 191 -18.66 9.10 14.45
CA HIS A 191 -18.44 10.08 13.38
C HIS A 191 -17.06 10.77 13.43
N PHE A 192 -16.03 10.11 13.99
CA PHE A 192 -14.66 10.65 14.00
C PHE A 192 -14.18 11.04 12.60
N TRP A 193 -14.30 10.12 11.64
CA TRP A 193 -13.84 10.35 10.26
C TRP A 193 -14.67 11.43 9.58
N THR A 194 -15.99 11.33 9.67
CA THR A 194 -16.93 12.30 9.06
C THR A 194 -16.69 13.72 9.58
N ARG A 195 -16.41 13.89 10.87
CA ARG A 195 -16.15 15.22 11.45
C ARG A 195 -14.79 15.81 11.06
N ASN A 196 -13.82 14.96 10.79
CA ASN A 196 -12.42 15.36 10.57
C ASN A 196 -11.99 15.31 9.10
N ILE A 197 -12.86 14.90 8.17
CA ILE A 197 -12.52 14.66 6.76
C ILE A 197 -11.87 15.89 6.07
N ASN A 198 -12.22 17.10 6.48
CA ASN A 198 -11.71 18.35 5.94
C ASN A 198 -10.54 18.94 6.75
N THR A 199 -9.99 18.20 7.70
CA THR A 199 -8.82 18.68 8.45
C THR A 199 -7.55 18.62 7.60
N PRO A 200 -6.56 19.51 7.84
CA PRO A 200 -5.29 19.46 7.12
C PRO A 200 -4.58 18.10 7.22
N GLU A 201 -4.70 17.40 8.35
CA GLU A 201 -4.13 16.06 8.56
C GLU A 201 -4.69 15.05 7.56
N ILE A 202 -6.04 15.00 7.42
CA ILE A 202 -6.70 14.04 6.52
C ILE A 202 -6.51 14.44 5.06
N THR A 203 -6.56 15.74 4.74
CA THR A 203 -6.27 16.23 3.38
C THR A 203 -4.86 15.86 2.95
N ALA A 204 -3.85 16.07 3.81
CA ALA A 204 -2.48 15.67 3.52
C ALA A 204 -2.35 14.14 3.37
N TRP A 205 -3.08 13.37 4.19
CA TRP A 205 -3.11 11.91 4.06
C TRP A 205 -3.72 11.46 2.73
N TYR A 206 -4.80 12.10 2.24
CA TYR A 206 -5.38 11.80 0.93
C TYR A 206 -4.38 12.03 -0.20
N GLY A 207 -3.59 13.11 -0.16
CA GLY A 207 -2.53 13.36 -1.14
C GLY A 207 -1.52 12.21 -1.20
N LEU A 208 -0.99 11.79 -0.03
CA LEU A 208 -0.05 10.69 0.07
C LEU A 208 -0.67 9.33 -0.32
N ALA A 209 -1.94 9.11 0.01
CA ALA A 209 -2.65 7.89 -0.35
C ALA A 209 -2.88 7.81 -1.87
N PHE A 210 -3.20 8.94 -2.50
CA PHE A 210 -3.38 9.02 -3.95
C PHE A 210 -2.07 8.75 -4.72
N GLU A 211 -0.96 9.30 -4.26
CA GLU A 211 0.37 8.99 -4.80
C GLU A 211 0.65 7.47 -4.75
N ARG A 212 0.29 6.79 -3.65
CA ARG A 212 0.42 5.32 -3.53
C ARG A 212 -0.48 4.58 -4.51
N ILE A 213 -1.72 5.05 -4.71
CA ILE A 213 -2.64 4.48 -5.71
C ILE A 213 -2.04 4.59 -7.11
N CYS A 214 -1.53 5.76 -7.50
CA CYS A 214 -0.88 5.93 -8.80
C CYS A 214 0.28 4.96 -8.98
N LYS A 215 1.12 4.78 -7.96
CA LYS A 215 2.22 3.81 -7.99
C LYS A 215 1.74 2.35 -8.04
N ALA A 216 0.64 2.02 -7.36
CA ALA A 216 0.06 0.68 -7.41
C ALA A 216 -0.58 0.38 -8.77
N HIS A 217 -1.08 1.40 -9.47
CA HIS A 217 -1.74 1.31 -10.76
C HIS A 217 -0.86 1.76 -11.94
N ILE A 218 0.47 1.67 -11.80
CA ILE A 218 1.41 2.13 -12.83
C ILE A 218 1.18 1.45 -14.18
N GLN A 219 0.75 0.20 -14.21
CA GLN A 219 0.47 -0.53 -15.46
C GLN A 219 -0.75 0.06 -16.19
N GLN A 220 -1.78 0.45 -15.46
CA GLN A 220 -2.97 1.12 -16.01
C GLN A 220 -2.61 2.51 -16.54
N ILE A 221 -1.76 3.25 -15.83
CA ILE A 221 -1.23 4.55 -16.29
C ILE A 221 -0.43 4.37 -17.58
N LYS A 222 0.47 3.38 -17.63
CA LYS A 222 1.22 3.05 -18.84
C LYS A 222 0.33 2.68 -20.02
N ALA A 223 -0.74 1.93 -19.77
CA ALA A 223 -1.72 1.59 -20.80
C ALA A 223 -2.43 2.84 -21.33
N ALA A 224 -2.86 3.74 -20.44
CA ALA A 224 -3.50 5.01 -20.80
C ALA A 224 -2.56 5.95 -21.58
N LEU A 225 -1.25 5.90 -21.30
CA LEU A 225 -0.21 6.65 -22.02
C LEU A 225 0.19 5.98 -23.36
N GLY A 226 -0.36 4.82 -23.71
CA GLY A 226 0.01 4.08 -24.92
C GLY A 226 1.39 3.45 -24.90
N ILE A 227 1.99 3.27 -23.71
CA ILE A 227 3.35 2.74 -23.52
C ILE A 227 3.42 1.39 -22.80
N ALA A 228 2.29 0.67 -22.75
CA ALA A 228 2.19 -0.61 -22.04
C ALA A 228 3.17 -1.67 -22.55
N SER A 229 3.51 -1.66 -23.86
CA SER A 229 4.43 -2.60 -24.49
C SER A 229 5.92 -2.18 -24.36
N VAL A 230 6.19 -0.96 -23.88
CA VAL A 230 7.56 -0.49 -23.71
C VAL A 230 8.09 -0.99 -22.37
N SER A 231 9.30 -1.58 -22.40
CA SER A 231 9.99 -1.92 -21.15
C SER A 231 10.31 -0.64 -20.37
N THR A 232 9.92 -0.61 -19.11
CA THR A 232 10.06 0.59 -18.25
C THR A 232 10.49 0.21 -16.86
N GLU A 233 11.29 1.07 -16.25
CA GLU A 233 11.47 1.13 -14.80
C GLU A 233 10.73 2.36 -14.25
N PHE A 234 10.21 2.31 -13.03
CA PHE A 234 9.60 3.48 -12.41
C PHE A 234 10.12 3.68 -10.99
N TYR A 235 10.30 4.93 -10.61
CA TYR A 235 10.80 5.34 -9.31
C TYR A 235 10.37 6.77 -8.99
N ALA A 236 10.44 7.17 -7.71
CA ALA A 236 10.33 8.56 -7.29
C ALA A 236 11.73 9.17 -7.16
N TRP A 237 11.85 10.46 -7.37
CA TRP A 237 13.12 11.17 -7.22
C TRP A 237 12.97 12.37 -6.30
N LYS A 238 14.00 12.60 -5.49
CA LYS A 238 14.12 13.77 -4.63
C LYS A 238 15.58 14.22 -4.59
N THR A 239 15.82 15.53 -4.63
CA THR A 239 17.15 16.09 -4.42
C THR A 239 17.61 15.91 -2.99
N ASP A 240 18.90 15.60 -2.80
CA ASP A 240 19.53 15.55 -1.48
C ASP A 240 19.93 16.96 -0.98
N LYS A 241 19.83 18.00 -1.83
CA LYS A 241 20.19 19.39 -1.48
C LYS A 241 19.04 20.10 -0.79
N ILE A 242 19.31 20.63 0.40
CA ILE A 242 18.35 21.29 1.29
C ILE A 242 17.79 22.59 0.69
N GLU A 243 18.54 23.26 -0.18
CA GLU A 243 18.22 24.62 -0.65
C GLU A 243 17.32 24.71 -1.91
N SER A 244 17.06 23.59 -2.61
CA SER A 244 16.20 23.59 -3.79
C SER A 244 15.34 22.34 -3.86
N GLY A 245 14.52 22.09 -2.84
CA GLY A 245 13.75 20.87 -2.60
C GLY A 245 12.87 20.38 -3.75
N ALA A 246 13.44 20.10 -4.92
CA ALA A 246 12.69 19.48 -6.03
C ALA A 246 12.42 17.99 -5.74
N GLN A 247 11.19 17.59 -5.98
CA GLN A 247 10.73 16.20 -5.87
C GLN A 247 9.90 15.88 -7.11
N ILE A 248 10.01 14.65 -7.60
CA ILE A 248 9.18 14.11 -8.68
C ILE A 248 8.52 12.85 -8.14
N ASP A 249 7.20 12.79 -8.17
CA ASP A 249 6.43 11.74 -7.54
C ASP A 249 6.59 10.39 -8.26
N ILE A 250 6.56 10.41 -9.61
CA ILE A 250 6.77 9.25 -10.44
C ILE A 250 7.61 9.62 -11.67
N ILE A 251 8.71 8.89 -11.86
CA ILE A 251 9.51 8.90 -13.08
C ILE A 251 9.30 7.56 -13.77
N ILE A 252 8.92 7.56 -15.04
CA ILE A 252 8.86 6.36 -15.88
C ILE A 252 10.02 6.42 -16.87
N ASP A 253 11.06 5.63 -16.61
CA ASP A 253 12.25 5.52 -17.45
C ASP A 253 12.01 4.42 -18.47
N ARG A 254 12.02 4.78 -19.75
CA ARG A 254 11.62 3.92 -20.86
C ARG A 254 12.83 3.42 -21.64
N ALA A 255 12.79 2.17 -22.09
CA ALA A 255 13.84 1.56 -22.90
C ALA A 255 14.01 2.22 -24.28
N ASP A 256 13.05 3.04 -24.74
CA ASP A 256 13.10 3.81 -25.98
C ASP A 256 13.77 5.19 -25.81
N ASN A 257 14.60 5.36 -24.78
CA ASN A 257 15.33 6.59 -24.46
C ASN A 257 14.44 7.81 -24.15
N THR A 258 13.22 7.57 -23.67
CA THR A 258 12.31 8.63 -23.26
C THR A 258 12.04 8.51 -21.75
N ILE A 259 11.90 9.64 -21.06
CA ILE A 259 11.54 9.70 -19.65
C ILE A 259 10.23 10.48 -19.52
N ASN A 260 9.22 9.88 -18.86
CA ASN A 260 8.02 10.58 -18.44
C ASN A 260 8.19 11.04 -17.00
N LEU A 261 8.03 12.33 -16.75
CA LEU A 261 7.97 12.95 -15.41
C LEU A 261 6.50 13.15 -15.07
N CYS A 262 6.08 12.64 -13.91
CA CYS A 262 4.70 12.71 -13.48
C CYS A 262 4.63 13.33 -12.09
N GLU A 263 3.84 14.40 -11.99
CA GLU A 263 3.41 14.98 -10.71
C GLU A 263 2.03 14.43 -10.36
N VAL A 264 1.79 14.13 -9.09
CA VAL A 264 0.53 13.54 -8.61
C VAL A 264 -0.16 14.52 -7.67
N LYS A 265 -1.36 14.97 -8.05
CA LYS A 265 -2.18 15.87 -7.21
C LYS A 265 -3.53 15.23 -6.93
N TYR A 266 -3.88 15.13 -5.65
CA TYR A 266 -5.24 14.77 -5.24
C TYR A 266 -6.09 16.03 -5.16
N CYS A 267 -7.21 16.04 -5.89
CA CYS A 267 -8.23 17.06 -5.77
C CYS A 267 -9.63 16.42 -5.94
N GLU A 268 -10.64 17.01 -5.32
CA GLU A 268 -12.02 16.56 -5.39
C GLU A 268 -12.77 17.10 -6.62
N GLY A 269 -12.16 18.02 -7.35
CA GLY A 269 -12.73 18.67 -8.54
C GLY A 269 -11.78 18.66 -9.72
N LEU A 270 -12.04 19.54 -10.69
CA LEU A 270 -11.15 19.76 -11.83
C LEU A 270 -9.86 20.43 -11.35
N TYR A 271 -8.73 19.82 -11.66
CA TYR A 271 -7.42 20.41 -11.39
C TYR A 271 -7.03 21.38 -12.53
N SER A 272 -6.68 22.60 -12.18
CA SER A 272 -6.09 23.57 -13.11
C SER A 272 -4.60 23.67 -12.86
N LEU A 273 -3.80 23.42 -13.88
CA LEU A 273 -2.35 23.65 -13.82
C LEU A 273 -2.07 25.16 -13.79
N ASP A 274 -1.40 25.62 -12.76
CA ASP A 274 -0.88 26.97 -12.68
C ASP A 274 0.50 27.08 -13.35
N LYS A 275 0.80 28.26 -13.93
CA LYS A 275 2.07 28.51 -14.61
C LYS A 275 3.30 28.38 -13.72
N GLU A 276 3.13 28.44 -12.40
CA GLU A 276 4.22 28.31 -11.41
C GLU A 276 4.57 26.82 -11.10
N GLU A 277 3.79 25.88 -11.64
CA GLU A 277 4.01 24.43 -11.46
C GLU A 277 4.85 23.82 -12.60
N PHE A 278 5.26 24.61 -13.57
CA PHE A 278 6.20 24.27 -14.65
C PHE A 278 7.57 24.89 -14.36
#